data_edfac79448060fa8842a130799af8b45
#
_entry.id   edfac79448060fa8842a130799af8b45
#
_cell.length_a   1.000
_cell.length_b   1.000
_cell.length_c   1.000
_cell.angle_alpha   90.00
_cell.angle_beta   90.00
_cell.angle_gamma   90.00
#
_symmetry.space_group_name_H-M   'P 1'
#
loop_
_entity.id
_entity.type
_entity.pdbx_description
1 polymer ?
#
loop_
_entity_poly.entity_id
_entity_poly.type
_entity_poly.pdbx_seq_one_letter_code
_entity_poly.pdbx_strand_id
1 'polypeptide(L)'
;VRYLVDDVDRSARFYTEHLGFRLAFDARPTLAIVERDALRLLLNGPDSTARQPTPFGVPTAGGWNRIQIVVDDLDQVVHRLRAADVVFRTAVLQGRGGSQVLVDDPSGN
;
A
#
# COMPACT_ATOMS: atom_id res chain seq x y z
N VAL A 1 2.35 -10.38 3.48
CA VAL A 1 1.74 -9.88 2.23
C VAL A 1 2.82 -9.26 1.37
N ARG A 2 2.74 -9.45 0.07
CA ARG A 2 3.69 -8.90 -0.90
C ARG A 2 2.95 -8.07 -1.93
N TYR A 3 3.36 -6.82 -2.08
CA TYR A 3 2.92 -5.94 -3.15
C TYR A 3 4.07 -5.68 -4.13
N LEU A 4 3.74 -5.71 -5.40
CA LEU A 4 4.62 -5.22 -6.44
C LEU A 4 4.46 -3.71 -6.54
N VAL A 5 5.57 -3.00 -6.61
CA VAL A 5 5.55 -1.54 -6.69
C VAL A 5 6.51 -1.07 -7.79
N ASP A 6 6.25 0.09 -8.34
CA ASP A 6 7.08 0.63 -9.41
C ASP A 6 8.27 1.44 -8.86
N ASP A 7 8.11 2.02 -7.68
CA ASP A 7 9.13 2.79 -6.97
C ASP A 7 9.08 2.43 -5.49
N VAL A 8 10.06 1.65 -5.03
CA VAL A 8 10.10 1.14 -3.64
C VAL A 8 10.26 2.28 -2.63
N ASP A 9 11.10 3.27 -2.92
CA ASP A 9 11.30 4.40 -2.02
C ASP A 9 10.02 5.21 -1.84
N ARG A 10 9.35 5.55 -2.93
CA ARG A 10 8.09 6.28 -2.91
C ARG A 10 7.00 5.51 -2.18
N SER A 11 6.90 4.21 -2.43
CA SER A 11 5.91 3.35 -1.78
C SER A 11 6.20 3.20 -0.29
N ALA A 12 7.45 2.97 0.10
CA ALA A 12 7.83 2.87 1.51
C ALA A 12 7.48 4.16 2.27
N ARG A 13 7.77 5.32 1.68
CA ARG A 13 7.40 6.61 2.26
C ARG A 13 5.89 6.78 2.39
N PHE A 14 5.12 6.37 1.39
CA PHE A 14 3.66 6.41 1.46
C PHE A 14 3.12 5.63 2.67
N TYR A 15 3.55 4.40 2.85
CA TYR A 15 3.09 3.57 3.97
C TYR A 15 3.57 4.10 5.33
N THR A 16 4.79 4.58 5.42
CA THR A 16 5.34 5.08 6.69
C THR A 16 4.83 6.47 7.06
N GLU A 17 4.66 7.36 6.10
CA GLU A 17 4.23 8.74 6.36
C GLU A 17 2.72 8.88 6.50
N HIS A 18 1.93 8.06 5.79
CA HIS A 18 0.48 8.24 5.69
C HIS A 18 -0.35 7.15 6.36
N LEU A 19 0.16 5.93 6.49
CA LEU A 19 -0.63 4.79 6.96
C LEU A 19 -0.11 4.16 8.26
N GLY A 20 0.82 4.80 8.95
CA GLY A 20 1.28 4.37 10.27
C GLY A 20 2.15 3.12 10.27
N PHE A 21 2.77 2.77 9.14
CA PHE A 21 3.76 1.71 9.08
C PHE A 21 5.12 2.20 9.54
N ARG A 22 5.98 1.26 9.95
CA ARG A 22 7.41 1.51 10.19
C ARG A 22 8.25 0.73 9.19
N LEU A 23 9.39 1.27 8.80
CA LEU A 23 10.36 0.57 7.96
C LEU A 23 11.06 -0.50 8.78
N ALA A 24 10.89 -1.77 8.44
CA ALA A 24 11.46 -2.90 9.16
C ALA A 24 12.71 -3.47 8.47
N PHE A 25 12.79 -3.36 7.15
CA PHE A 25 13.93 -3.80 6.37
C PHE A 25 14.10 -2.90 5.15
N ASP A 26 15.33 -2.52 4.87
CA ASP A 26 15.65 -1.58 3.80
C ASP A 26 16.70 -2.15 2.86
N ALA A 27 16.26 -2.58 1.68
CA ALA A 27 17.12 -2.94 0.56
C ALA A 27 16.70 -2.17 -0.71
N ARG A 28 16.33 -0.90 -0.51
CA ARG A 28 15.94 -0.03 -1.63
C ARG A 28 17.10 0.18 -2.61
N PRO A 29 16.84 0.23 -3.91
CA PRO A 29 15.52 0.32 -4.56
C PRO A 29 14.85 -1.02 -4.87
N THR A 30 15.44 -2.16 -4.53
CA THR A 30 14.92 -3.48 -4.92
C THR A 30 13.76 -3.93 -4.04
N LEU A 31 13.90 -3.77 -2.72
CA LEU A 31 12.95 -4.27 -1.72
C LEU A 31 12.96 -3.38 -0.48
N ALA A 32 11.79 -3.15 0.06
CA ALA A 32 11.63 -2.68 1.44
C ALA A 32 10.55 -3.51 2.14
N ILE A 33 10.65 -3.65 3.45
CA ILE A 33 9.60 -4.26 4.26
C ILE A 33 9.12 -3.22 5.25
N VAL A 34 7.82 -2.99 5.24
CA VAL A 34 7.15 -2.10 6.19
C VAL A 34 6.18 -2.92 7.05
N GLU A 35 6.02 -2.52 8.29
CA GLU A 35 5.19 -3.24 9.26
C GLU A 35 4.27 -2.28 9.99
N ARG A 36 3.05 -2.75 10.23
CA ARG A 36 2.08 -2.12 11.13
C ARG A 36 1.39 -3.22 11.93
N ASP A 37 1.52 -3.17 13.26
CA ASP A 37 1.03 -4.23 14.17
C ASP A 37 1.56 -5.60 13.69
N ALA A 38 0.69 -6.57 13.47
CA ALA A 38 1.07 -7.89 12.97
C ALA A 38 1.18 -7.97 11.44
N LEU A 39 0.82 -6.92 10.72
CA LEU A 39 0.90 -6.88 9.26
C LEU A 39 2.33 -6.58 8.80
N ARG A 40 2.86 -7.48 8.01
CA ARG A 40 4.16 -7.34 7.34
C ARG A 40 3.94 -7.25 5.84
N LEU A 41 4.31 -6.12 5.25
CA LEU A 41 4.12 -5.83 3.84
C LEU A 41 5.47 -5.70 3.14
N LEU A 42 5.72 -6.60 2.18
CA LEU A 42 6.92 -6.58 1.35
C LEU A 42 6.64 -5.76 0.09
N LEU A 43 7.44 -4.72 -0.13
CA LEU A 43 7.34 -3.84 -1.30
C LEU A 43 8.45 -4.24 -2.28
N ASN A 44 8.06 -4.91 -3.36
CA ASN A 44 9.01 -5.47 -4.34
C ASN A 44 9.05 -4.61 -5.60
N GLY A 45 10.22 -4.05 -5.87
CA GLY A 45 10.49 -3.21 -7.03
C GLY A 45 10.64 -3.98 -8.34
N PRO A 46 10.83 -3.25 -9.46
CA PRO A 46 10.91 -3.84 -10.80
C PRO A 46 12.06 -4.83 -10.99
N ASP A 47 13.15 -4.64 -10.29
CA ASP A 47 14.36 -5.49 -10.35
C ASP A 47 14.37 -6.64 -9.34
N SER A 48 13.30 -6.79 -8.56
CA SER A 48 13.18 -7.88 -7.59
C SER A 48 12.84 -9.20 -8.26
N THR A 49 13.16 -10.31 -7.58
CA THR A 49 12.80 -11.66 -8.05
C THR A 49 11.29 -11.86 -8.17
N ALA A 50 10.49 -11.11 -7.42
CA ALA A 50 9.03 -11.18 -7.48
C ALA A 50 8.45 -10.69 -8.81
N ARG A 51 9.21 -9.93 -9.60
CA ARG A 51 8.77 -9.38 -10.88
C ARG A 51 9.40 -10.06 -12.09
N GLN A 52 10.04 -11.20 -11.90
CA GLN A 52 10.60 -11.96 -13.02
C GLN A 52 9.50 -12.47 -13.96
N PRO A 53 9.75 -12.48 -15.27
CA PRO A 53 8.81 -13.02 -16.24
C PRO A 53 8.42 -14.46 -15.95
N THR A 54 7.16 -14.80 -16.20
CA THR A 54 6.62 -16.15 -16.10
C THR A 54 6.04 -16.58 -17.43
N PRO A 55 5.73 -17.88 -17.64
CA PRO A 55 5.01 -18.32 -18.83
C PRO A 55 3.63 -17.65 -19.03
N PHE A 56 3.08 -17.05 -17.99
CA PHE A 56 1.77 -16.37 -18.01
C PHE A 56 1.88 -14.84 -18.10
N GLY A 57 3.10 -14.30 -18.17
CA GLY A 57 3.37 -12.87 -18.26
C GLY A 57 4.27 -12.35 -17.16
N VAL A 58 4.47 -11.03 -17.15
CA VAL A 58 5.27 -10.34 -16.14
C VAL A 58 4.33 -9.84 -15.04
N PRO A 59 4.61 -10.17 -13.77
CA PRO A 59 3.82 -9.63 -12.65
C PRO A 59 3.92 -8.10 -12.59
N THR A 60 2.80 -7.42 -12.40
CA THR A 60 2.71 -5.96 -12.34
C THR A 60 2.01 -5.50 -11.07
N ALA A 61 2.25 -4.23 -10.71
CA ALA A 61 1.52 -3.56 -9.62
C ALA A 61 0.05 -3.33 -9.97
N GLY A 62 -0.76 -3.06 -8.97
CA GLY A 62 -2.19 -2.74 -9.11
C GLY A 62 -3.11 -3.94 -8.95
N GLY A 63 -4.35 -3.77 -9.34
CA GLY A 63 -5.39 -4.78 -9.24
C GLY A 63 -6.38 -4.54 -8.11
N TRP A 64 -7.03 -5.63 -7.62
CA TRP A 64 -8.10 -5.57 -6.64
C TRP A 64 -7.78 -6.31 -5.34
N ASN A 65 -6.59 -6.87 -5.21
CA ASN A 65 -6.13 -7.37 -3.91
C ASN A 65 -5.86 -6.18 -2.99
N ARG A 66 -6.30 -6.29 -1.76
CA ARG A 66 -6.21 -5.19 -0.80
C ARG A 66 -5.95 -5.69 0.60
N ILE A 67 -5.29 -4.86 1.36
CA ILE A 67 -5.16 -5.00 2.81
C ILE A 67 -6.20 -4.12 3.48
N GLN A 68 -6.63 -4.52 4.68
CA GLN A 68 -7.51 -3.72 5.52
C GLN A 68 -6.73 -3.17 6.69
N ILE A 69 -6.83 -1.87 6.88
CA ILE A 69 -6.25 -1.18 8.03
C ILE A 69 -7.39 -0.61 8.85
N VAL A 70 -7.50 -1.04 10.10
CA VAL A 70 -8.50 -0.53 11.04
C VAL A 70 -7.93 0.72 11.72
N VAL A 71 -8.73 1.79 11.73
CA VAL A 71 -8.36 3.07 12.35
C VAL A 71 -9.45 3.52 13.32
N ASP A 72 -9.08 4.30 14.32
CA ASP A 72 -10.02 4.77 15.34
C ASP A 72 -10.90 5.92 14.83
N ASP A 73 -10.34 6.79 13.98
CA ASP A 73 -11.02 7.95 13.43
C ASP A 73 -10.82 8.01 11.91
N LEU A 74 -11.77 7.44 11.18
CA LEU A 74 -11.71 7.38 9.72
C LEU A 74 -11.78 8.77 9.08
N ASP A 75 -12.60 9.67 9.61
CA ASP A 75 -12.74 11.01 9.06
C ASP A 75 -11.43 11.79 9.12
N GLN A 76 -10.71 11.68 10.23
CA GLN A 76 -9.39 12.29 10.37
C GLN A 76 -8.38 11.71 9.38
N VAL A 77 -8.36 10.38 9.23
CA VAL A 77 -7.48 9.70 8.28
C VAL A 77 -7.79 10.13 6.85
N VAL A 78 -9.06 10.15 6.46
CA VAL A 78 -9.49 10.60 5.13
C VAL A 78 -9.06 12.05 4.87
N HIS A 79 -9.23 12.93 5.86
CA HIS A 79 -8.80 14.32 5.73
C HIS A 79 -7.30 14.44 5.46
N ARG A 80 -6.47 13.70 6.22
CA ARG A 80 -5.01 13.67 6.01
C ARG A 80 -4.62 13.12 4.65
N LEU A 81 -5.24 12.02 4.23
CA LEU A 81 -4.93 11.39 2.95
C LEU A 81 -5.32 12.28 1.78
N ARG A 82 -6.44 13.00 1.87
CA ARG A 82 -6.84 13.98 0.85
C ARG A 82 -5.85 15.15 0.78
N ALA A 83 -5.39 15.65 1.91
CA ALA A 83 -4.39 16.71 1.96
C ALA A 83 -3.03 16.27 1.36
N ALA A 84 -2.74 14.97 1.36
CA ALA A 84 -1.54 14.38 0.77
C ALA A 84 -1.75 13.94 -0.69
N ASP A 85 -2.86 14.27 -1.32
CA ASP A 85 -3.21 13.93 -2.70
C ASP A 85 -3.25 12.41 -2.99
N VAL A 86 -3.61 11.61 -2.00
CA VAL A 86 -3.80 10.17 -2.16
C VAL A 86 -5.00 9.90 -3.07
N VAL A 87 -4.86 8.92 -3.95
CA VAL A 87 -5.94 8.52 -4.87
C VAL A 87 -6.98 7.71 -4.11
N PHE A 88 -8.23 8.14 -4.17
CA PHE A 88 -9.36 7.45 -3.59
C PHE A 88 -10.14 6.71 -4.68
N ARG A 89 -10.35 5.40 -4.52
CA ARG A 89 -11.20 4.60 -5.42
C ARG A 89 -12.68 4.77 -5.12
N THR A 90 -13.01 5.08 -3.86
CA THR A 90 -14.40 5.28 -3.44
C THR A 90 -14.53 6.52 -2.57
N ALA A 91 -15.75 7.02 -2.45
CA ALA A 91 -16.14 7.86 -1.30
C ALA A 91 -16.17 6.99 -0.03
N VAL A 92 -16.34 7.61 1.14
CA VAL A 92 -16.58 6.89 2.38
C VAL A 92 -17.95 6.18 2.27
N LEU A 93 -17.92 4.86 2.47
CA LEU A 93 -19.10 4.00 2.39
C LEU A 93 -19.50 3.58 3.80
N GLN A 94 -20.80 3.63 4.08
CA GLN A 94 -21.38 3.14 5.32
C GLN A 94 -21.87 1.71 5.10
N GLY A 95 -21.43 0.78 5.94
CA GLY A 95 -21.82 -0.61 5.89
C GLY A 95 -22.20 -1.14 7.26
N ARG A 96 -22.60 -2.42 7.35
CA ARG A 96 -22.93 -3.07 8.62
C ARG A 96 -21.76 -3.17 9.57
N GLY A 97 -20.55 -3.30 9.03
CA GLY A 97 -19.29 -3.36 9.80
C GLY A 97 -18.70 -2.01 10.15
N GLY A 98 -19.38 -0.90 9.83
CA GLY A 98 -18.92 0.47 10.01
C GLY A 98 -18.62 1.18 8.71
N SER A 99 -17.86 2.25 8.78
CA SER A 99 -17.46 3.06 7.62
C SER A 99 -16.16 2.54 7.03
N GLN A 100 -16.04 2.62 5.71
CA GLN A 100 -14.81 2.25 4.99
C GLN A 100 -14.57 3.14 3.78
N VAL A 101 -13.34 3.17 3.32
CA VAL A 101 -12.92 3.84 2.09
C VAL A 101 -11.82 3.03 1.43
N LEU A 102 -11.76 3.05 0.11
CA LEU A 102 -10.67 2.44 -0.66
C LEU A 102 -9.75 3.52 -1.19
N VAL A 103 -8.46 3.33 -0.98
CA VAL A 103 -7.41 4.22 -1.49
C VAL A 103 -6.34 3.41 -2.21
N ASP A 104 -5.66 4.04 -3.14
CA ASP A 104 -4.52 3.46 -3.84
C ASP A 104 -3.22 3.86 -3.17
N ASP A 105 -2.25 2.94 -3.20
CA ASP A 105 -0.85 3.31 -2.99
C ASP A 105 -0.27 3.97 -4.26
N PRO A 106 0.98 4.48 -4.24
CA PRO A 106 1.57 5.14 -5.41
C PRO A 106 1.73 4.27 -6.66
N SER A 107 1.64 2.95 -6.52
CA SER A 107 1.71 2.00 -7.64
C SER A 107 0.34 1.47 -8.10
N GLY A 108 -0.73 1.97 -7.50
CA GLY A 108 -2.09 1.57 -7.84
C GLY A 108 -2.54 0.24 -7.21
N ASN A 109 -1.90 -0.16 -6.10
CA ASN A 109 -2.36 -1.31 -5.33
C ASN A 109 -3.50 -0.93 -4.40
#